data_a6c70a88f2fe2b29cbeed45535458e40
#
_entry.id   a6c70a88f2fe2b29cbeed45535458e40
#
_cell.length_a   1.000
_cell.length_b   1.000
_cell.length_c   1.000
_cell.angle_alpha   90.00
_cell.angle_beta   90.00
_cell.angle_gamma   90.00
#
_symmetry.space_group_name_H-M   'P 1'
#
loop_
_entity.id
_entity.type
_entity.pdbx_description
1 polymer ?
#
loop_
_entity_poly.entity_id
_entity_poly.type
_entity_poly.pdbx_seq_one_letter_code
_entity_poly.pdbx_strand_id
1 'polypeptide(L)'
;MNFTIKEYKNRLRKVQSEMQKKGIELLISQDTANINYLTGYDAWSFYYSQCVIVHVNSDEPLCFVRAQDAGGAFITTYLKKENIIIYDEKYIHTWPTHPYDALVDLIRKKSGIKLI
;
A
#
# COMPACT_ATOMS: atom_id res chain seq x y z
N MET A 1 -14.60 -6.41 2.52
CA MET A 1 -14.86 -4.97 2.30
C MET A 1 -16.16 -4.61 2.98
N ASN A 2 -16.09 -3.78 4.03
CA ASN A 2 -17.26 -3.45 4.88
C ASN A 2 -17.97 -2.16 4.50
N PHE A 3 -17.41 -1.41 3.55
CA PHE A 3 -17.92 -0.11 3.13
C PHE A 3 -18.01 -0.04 1.62
N THR A 4 -18.74 0.95 1.11
CA THR A 4 -18.85 1.15 -0.34
C THR A 4 -17.55 1.68 -0.93
N ILE A 5 -17.36 1.48 -2.23
CA ILE A 5 -16.23 2.04 -2.96
C ILE A 5 -16.22 3.57 -2.84
N LYS A 6 -17.37 4.21 -2.85
CA LYS A 6 -17.50 5.66 -2.67
C LYS A 6 -16.92 6.10 -1.33
N GLU A 7 -17.18 5.36 -0.26
CA GLU A 7 -16.63 5.66 1.06
C GLU A 7 -15.10 5.57 1.07
N TYR A 8 -14.53 4.52 0.47
CA TYR A 8 -13.07 4.39 0.37
C TYR A 8 -12.44 5.50 -0.48
N LYS A 9 -13.09 5.88 -1.56
CA LYS A 9 -12.62 7.01 -2.39
C LYS A 9 -12.65 8.33 -1.62
N ASN A 10 -13.67 8.55 -0.80
CA ASN A 10 -13.74 9.74 0.04
C ASN A 10 -12.63 9.76 1.09
N ARG A 11 -12.32 8.61 1.69
CA ARG A 11 -11.22 8.48 2.66
C ARG A 11 -9.88 8.81 2.01
N LEU A 12 -9.65 8.28 0.82
CA LEU A 12 -8.43 8.58 0.06
C LEU A 12 -8.29 10.07 -0.21
N ARG A 13 -9.36 10.72 -0.65
CA ARG A 13 -9.33 12.16 -0.94
C ARG A 13 -9.04 13.00 0.28
N LYS A 14 -9.59 12.62 1.44
CA LYS A 14 -9.28 13.32 2.70
C LYS A 14 -7.80 13.24 3.04
N VAL A 15 -7.22 12.06 2.91
CA VAL A 15 -5.78 11.86 3.13
C VAL A 15 -4.96 12.67 2.14
N GLN A 16 -5.31 12.61 0.87
CA GLN A 16 -4.60 13.37 -0.18
C GLN A 16 -4.70 14.88 0.03
N SER A 17 -5.83 15.37 0.49
CA SER A 17 -6.01 16.78 0.82
C SER A 17 -5.07 17.23 1.93
N GLU A 18 -4.95 16.43 3.00
CA GLU A 18 -3.99 16.72 4.07
C GLU A 18 -2.55 16.63 3.60
N MET A 19 -2.26 15.66 2.71
CA MET A 19 -0.93 15.54 2.12
C MET A 19 -0.55 16.80 1.33
N GLN A 20 -1.48 17.33 0.54
CA GLN A 20 -1.26 18.56 -0.22
C GLN A 20 -0.98 19.75 0.70
N LYS A 21 -1.75 19.90 1.77
CA LYS A 21 -1.56 20.98 2.74
C LYS A 21 -0.19 20.94 3.40
N LYS A 22 0.36 19.75 3.59
CA LYS A 22 1.66 19.54 4.26
C LYS A 22 2.82 19.41 3.29
N GLY A 23 2.57 19.46 1.98
CA GLY A 23 3.60 19.28 0.97
C GLY A 23 4.13 17.86 0.88
N ILE A 24 3.32 16.86 1.25
CA ILE A 24 3.70 15.45 1.19
C ILE A 24 3.23 14.88 -0.15
N GLU A 25 4.16 14.32 -0.90
CA GLU A 25 3.87 13.71 -2.20
C GLU A 25 3.55 12.22 -2.09
N LEU A 26 4.18 11.52 -1.16
CA LEU A 26 4.02 10.08 -0.96
C LEU A 26 3.88 9.77 0.53
N LEU A 27 2.86 8.98 0.86
CA LEU A 27 2.61 8.51 2.22
C LEU A 27 2.68 6.99 2.24
N ILE A 28 3.45 6.44 3.18
CA ILE A 28 3.56 5.00 3.39
C ILE A 28 3.14 4.70 4.82
N SER A 29 2.18 3.79 4.99
CA SER A 29 1.74 3.37 6.32
C SER A 29 1.81 1.86 6.46
N GLN A 30 2.44 1.41 7.54
CA GLN A 30 2.51 0.00 7.92
C GLN A 30 1.46 -0.40 8.95
N ASP A 31 0.73 0.57 9.49
CA ASP A 31 -0.28 0.33 10.51
C ASP A 31 -1.46 -0.43 9.92
N THR A 32 -1.82 -1.56 10.55
CA THR A 32 -2.91 -2.41 10.06
C THR A 32 -4.25 -1.69 10.04
N ALA A 33 -4.51 -0.82 11.01
CA ALA A 33 -5.74 -0.02 11.04
C ALA A 33 -5.79 0.95 9.86
N ASN A 34 -4.68 1.59 9.53
CA ASN A 34 -4.60 2.50 8.39
C ASN A 34 -4.73 1.77 7.05
N ILE A 35 -4.13 0.59 6.94
CA ILE A 35 -4.27 -0.25 5.75
C ILE A 35 -5.75 -0.61 5.55
N ASN A 36 -6.42 -1.04 6.60
CA ASN A 36 -7.85 -1.36 6.54
C ASN A 36 -8.70 -0.15 6.19
N TYR A 37 -8.42 0.99 6.84
CA TYR A 37 -9.14 2.23 6.59
C TYR A 37 -9.10 2.66 5.12
N LEU A 38 -7.93 2.54 4.49
CA LEU A 38 -7.70 3.02 3.12
C LEU A 38 -8.05 2.01 2.05
N THR A 39 -7.99 0.71 2.34
CA THR A 39 -8.12 -0.33 1.32
C THR A 39 -9.19 -1.36 1.61
N GLY A 40 -9.61 -1.51 2.84
CA GLY A 40 -10.47 -2.61 3.28
C GLY A 40 -9.73 -3.90 3.57
N TYR A 41 -8.41 -3.94 3.36
CA TYR A 41 -7.61 -5.12 3.63
C TYR A 41 -7.51 -5.37 5.14
N ASP A 42 -7.89 -6.58 5.55
CA ASP A 42 -7.76 -7.03 6.92
C ASP A 42 -6.40 -7.72 7.09
N ALA A 43 -5.41 -6.92 7.42
CA ALA A 43 -4.02 -7.37 7.48
C ALA A 43 -3.76 -8.12 8.80
N TRP A 44 -3.62 -9.44 8.71
CA TRP A 44 -3.40 -10.30 9.86
C TRP A 44 -1.94 -10.41 10.29
N SER A 45 -1.01 -10.23 9.36
CA SER A 45 0.39 -10.55 9.62
C SER A 45 1.14 -9.37 10.23
N PHE A 46 1.62 -9.54 11.44
CA PHE A 46 2.54 -8.59 12.08
C PHE A 46 4.00 -8.91 11.74
N TYR A 47 4.26 -10.10 11.25
CA TYR A 47 5.62 -10.65 11.15
C TYR A 47 6.29 -10.33 9.83
N TYR A 48 5.52 -9.97 8.83
CA TYR A 48 6.03 -9.72 7.49
C TYR A 48 5.72 -8.31 7.08
N SER A 49 6.63 -7.73 6.30
CA SER A 49 6.48 -6.36 5.82
C SER A 49 5.26 -6.23 4.93
N GLN A 50 4.39 -5.30 5.25
CA GLN A 50 3.24 -4.93 4.45
C GLN A 50 2.93 -3.46 4.70
N CYS A 51 2.41 -2.77 3.69
CA CYS A 51 2.06 -1.38 3.82
C CYS A 51 1.05 -0.95 2.78
N VAL A 52 0.43 0.19 3.03
CA VAL A 52 -0.32 0.93 2.02
C VAL A 52 0.50 2.14 1.59
N ILE A 53 0.48 2.43 0.29
CA ILE A 53 1.20 3.55 -0.29
C ILE A 53 0.19 4.47 -0.95
N VAL A 54 0.20 5.74 -0.56
CA VAL A 54 -0.68 6.76 -1.14
C VAL A 54 0.18 7.80 -1.85
N HIS A 55 -0.05 7.96 -3.16
CA HIS A 55 0.49 9.07 -3.91
C HIS A 55 -0.55 10.19 -3.93
N VAL A 56 -0.12 11.44 -3.79
CA VAL A 56 -1.02 12.59 -3.62
C VAL A 56 -2.00 12.79 -4.78
N ASN A 57 -1.68 12.29 -5.97
CA ASN A 57 -2.51 12.42 -7.17
C ASN A 57 -3.07 11.11 -7.72
N SER A 58 -2.93 10.00 -7.01
CA SER A 58 -3.39 8.70 -7.50
C SER A 58 -4.89 8.49 -7.27
N ASP A 59 -5.51 7.66 -8.11
CA ASP A 59 -6.93 7.29 -7.98
C ASP A 59 -7.18 6.26 -6.89
N GLU A 60 -6.19 5.44 -6.61
CA GLU A 60 -6.25 4.38 -5.61
C GLU A 60 -4.92 4.29 -4.87
N PRO A 61 -4.93 3.87 -3.62
CA PRO A 61 -3.70 3.51 -2.94
C PRO A 61 -3.13 2.22 -3.52
N LEU A 62 -1.85 1.97 -3.27
CA LEU A 62 -1.21 0.70 -3.56
C LEU A 62 -1.15 -0.12 -2.28
N CYS A 63 -1.42 -1.41 -2.37
CA CYS A 63 -1.28 -2.34 -1.26
C CYS A 63 -0.07 -3.24 -1.53
N PHE A 64 0.90 -3.21 -0.63
CA PHE A 64 2.16 -3.95 -0.76
C PHE A 64 2.14 -5.10 0.24
N VAL A 65 2.12 -6.35 -0.26
CA VAL A 65 1.88 -7.52 0.56
C VAL A 65 2.79 -8.69 0.19
N ARG A 66 2.94 -9.61 1.12
CA ARG A 66 3.58 -10.90 0.90
C ARG A 66 2.68 -11.79 0.04
N ALA A 67 3.29 -12.69 -0.75
CA ALA A 67 2.55 -13.58 -1.64
C ALA A 67 1.46 -14.40 -0.93
N GLN A 68 1.73 -14.89 0.27
CA GLN A 68 0.75 -15.65 1.04
C GLN A 68 -0.48 -14.85 1.45
N ASP A 69 -0.34 -13.53 1.57
CA ASP A 69 -1.41 -12.64 1.99
C ASP A 69 -2.16 -12.02 0.80
N ALA A 70 -1.66 -12.22 -0.41
CA ALA A 70 -2.23 -11.61 -1.61
C ALA A 70 -3.66 -12.04 -1.87
N GLY A 71 -3.99 -13.31 -1.63
CA GLY A 71 -5.35 -13.83 -1.81
C GLY A 71 -6.36 -13.06 -0.96
N GLY A 72 -6.03 -12.78 0.30
CA GLY A 72 -6.86 -11.96 1.17
C GLY A 72 -7.02 -10.53 0.65
N ALA A 73 -5.92 -9.94 0.17
CA ALA A 73 -5.96 -8.59 -0.39
C ALA A 73 -6.86 -8.50 -1.63
N PHE A 74 -6.81 -9.50 -2.52
CA PHE A 74 -7.68 -9.52 -3.71
C PHE A 74 -9.15 -9.66 -3.36
N ILE A 75 -9.48 -10.37 -2.28
CA ILE A 75 -10.87 -10.63 -1.88
C ILE A 75 -11.45 -9.49 -1.06
N THR A 76 -10.66 -8.90 -0.15
CA THR A 76 -11.18 -7.97 0.87
C THR A 76 -11.04 -6.51 0.50
N THR A 77 -10.18 -6.16 -0.48
CA THR A 77 -10.01 -4.76 -0.89
C THR A 77 -10.92 -4.40 -2.06
N TYR A 78 -11.13 -3.09 -2.25
CA TYR A 78 -11.79 -2.56 -3.45
C TYR A 78 -10.81 -2.27 -4.58
N LEU A 79 -9.50 -2.49 -4.36
CA LEU A 79 -8.45 -2.09 -5.28
C LEU A 79 -8.47 -2.92 -6.55
N LYS A 80 -8.07 -2.30 -7.67
CA LYS A 80 -7.75 -3.02 -8.89
C LYS A 80 -6.57 -3.95 -8.64
N LYS A 81 -6.55 -5.09 -9.31
CA LYS A 81 -5.49 -6.11 -9.13
C LYS A 81 -4.09 -5.55 -9.33
N GLU A 82 -3.92 -4.65 -10.28
CA GLU A 82 -2.63 -4.00 -10.57
C GLU A 82 -2.10 -3.14 -9.44
N ASN A 83 -2.97 -2.73 -8.51
CA ASN A 83 -2.62 -1.92 -7.34
C ASN A 83 -2.37 -2.75 -6.08
N ILE A 84 -2.45 -4.07 -6.19
CA ILE A 84 -2.04 -5.00 -5.15
C ILE A 84 -0.70 -5.58 -5.57
N ILE A 85 0.36 -5.13 -4.92
CA ILE A 85 1.74 -5.44 -5.30
C ILE A 85 2.27 -6.53 -4.39
N ILE A 86 2.71 -7.63 -4.98
CA ILE A 86 3.23 -8.78 -4.26
C ILE A 86 4.75 -8.75 -4.38
N TYR A 87 5.45 -8.74 -3.26
CA TYR A 87 6.91 -8.85 -3.29
C TYR A 87 7.34 -10.30 -3.25
N ASP A 88 8.51 -10.57 -3.85
CA ASP A 88 9.07 -11.91 -3.97
C ASP A 88 9.48 -12.44 -2.59
N GLU A 89 9.25 -13.73 -2.35
CA GLU A 89 9.65 -14.41 -1.11
C GLU A 89 11.18 -14.34 -0.87
N LYS A 90 11.98 -14.12 -1.89
CA LYS A 90 13.43 -13.94 -1.75
C LYS A 90 13.82 -12.79 -0.83
N TYR A 91 12.92 -11.83 -0.60
CA TYR A 91 13.17 -10.71 0.31
C TYR A 91 12.89 -11.05 1.77
N ILE A 92 12.39 -12.26 2.05
CA ILE A 92 12.08 -12.73 3.40
C ILE A 92 13.21 -13.65 3.87
N HIS A 93 13.72 -13.38 5.07
CA HIS A 93 14.77 -14.20 5.71
C HIS A 93 16.08 -14.32 4.93
N THR A 94 16.32 -13.44 3.97
CA THR A 94 17.51 -13.49 3.12
C THR A 94 18.36 -12.25 3.33
N TRP A 95 19.38 -12.37 4.13
CA TRP A 95 20.36 -11.30 4.32
C TRP A 95 21.25 -11.19 3.05
N PRO A 96 21.56 -10.00 2.53
CA PRO A 96 21.23 -8.66 3.05
C PRO A 96 19.96 -8.04 2.49
N THR A 97 19.14 -8.77 1.75
CA THR A 97 17.91 -8.23 1.15
C THR A 97 16.79 -8.08 2.18
N HIS A 98 15.93 -7.10 1.95
CA HIS A 98 14.76 -6.83 2.79
C HIS A 98 13.55 -6.55 1.88
N PRO A 99 12.31 -6.88 2.31
CA PRO A 99 11.12 -6.57 1.51
C PRO A 99 11.03 -5.11 1.06
N TYR A 100 11.51 -4.17 1.85
CA TYR A 100 11.50 -2.76 1.47
C TYR A 100 12.49 -2.38 0.39
N ASP A 101 13.45 -3.24 0.06
CA ASP A 101 14.27 -3.05 -1.14
C ASP A 101 13.39 -3.14 -2.39
N ALA A 102 12.45 -4.11 -2.40
CA ALA A 102 11.47 -4.23 -3.47
C ALA A 102 10.51 -3.02 -3.48
N LEU A 103 10.13 -2.51 -2.30
CA LEU A 103 9.28 -1.33 -2.18
C LEU A 103 9.93 -0.10 -2.79
N VAL A 104 11.20 0.13 -2.50
CA VAL A 104 11.96 1.27 -3.05
C VAL A 104 11.98 1.22 -4.57
N ASP A 105 12.26 0.05 -5.15
CA ASP A 105 12.25 -0.14 -6.60
C ASP A 105 10.87 0.12 -7.21
N LEU A 106 9.82 -0.37 -6.54
CA LEU A 106 8.44 -0.15 -6.97
C LEU A 106 8.08 1.34 -7.00
N ILE A 107 8.43 2.08 -5.96
CA ILE A 107 8.14 3.50 -5.86
C ILE A 107 8.81 4.27 -7.00
N ARG A 108 10.06 3.96 -7.29
CA ARG A 108 10.79 4.58 -8.41
C ARG A 108 10.13 4.33 -9.75
N LYS A 109 9.63 3.12 -9.96
CA LYS A 109 9.02 2.73 -11.24
C LYS A 109 7.62 3.30 -11.42
N LYS A 110 6.79 3.25 -10.38
CA LYS A 110 5.37 3.59 -10.49
C LYS A 110 5.07 5.07 -10.28
N SER A 111 5.75 5.72 -9.35
CA SER A 111 5.44 7.10 -9.00
C SER A 111 6.27 8.14 -9.72
N GLY A 112 7.39 7.74 -10.32
CA GLY A 112 8.33 8.68 -10.93
C GLY A 112 9.07 9.54 -9.93
N ILE A 113 8.91 9.29 -8.63
CA ILE A 113 9.57 10.03 -7.57
C ILE A 113 11.03 9.57 -7.49
N LYS A 114 11.95 10.53 -7.46
CA LYS A 114 13.35 10.23 -7.23
C LYS A 114 13.59 10.10 -5.73
N LEU A 115 14.06 8.93 -5.32
CA LEU A 115 14.49 8.68 -3.94
C LEU A 115 15.98 8.96 -3.83
N ILE A 116 16.34 9.68 -2.82
CA ILE A 116 17.73 10.04 -2.54
C ILE A 116 18.33 9.05 -1.57
#